data_4fdf8a00c95ebd99c0bcac774c9ba90b
#
_entry.id   4fdf8a00c95ebd99c0bcac774c9ba90b
#
_cell.length_a   1.000
_cell.length_b   1.000
_cell.length_c   1.000
_cell.angle_alpha   90.00
_cell.angle_beta   90.00
_cell.angle_gamma   90.00
#
_symmetry.space_group_name_H-M   'P 1'
#
loop_
_entity.id
_entity.type
_entity.pdbx_description
1 polymer ?
#
loop_
_entity_poly.entity_id
_entity_poly.type
_entity_poly.pdbx_seq_one_letter_code
_entity_poly.pdbx_strand_id
1 'polypeptide(L)'
;MAARFLLQSSTYCKIALEHLFAGEAAYQEAQTISADPCDSYDYNALLRREKLGNASEQFLVTVCFSAMALESFIYDYAARFLGDGYTSKYLDKLDAVSKWLVVPRLITGKELDRGGQSMELLRDLVRQRNQMIHAKSRPFTPEAAMAYLDAQGEEDDRQMAIRALQAVYLLAQDLDELDPEATCRFLLGIGSSYEPKQFTVDEIWVKFLKLAGMPVKG
;
A
#
# COMPACT_ATOMS: atom_id res chain seq x y z
N MET A 1 29.28 -10.38 5.54
CA MET A 1 27.81 -10.28 5.43
C MET A 1 27.41 -10.74 4.04
N ALA A 2 26.48 -11.67 3.92
CA ALA A 2 25.93 -12.05 2.63
C ALA A 2 25.08 -10.88 2.10
N ALA A 3 25.31 -10.48 0.84
CA ALA A 3 24.48 -9.48 0.20
C ALA A 3 23.07 -10.05 0.04
N ARG A 4 22.06 -9.38 0.60
CA ARG A 4 20.67 -9.74 0.46
C ARG A 4 20.02 -8.81 -0.55
N PHE A 5 19.39 -9.36 -1.57
CA PHE A 5 18.69 -8.58 -2.58
C PHE A 5 17.26 -8.30 -2.11
N LEU A 6 16.93 -7.03 -1.85
CA LEU A 6 15.60 -6.55 -1.48
C LEU A 6 14.67 -6.40 -2.72
N LEU A 7 14.83 -7.28 -3.70
CA LEU A 7 14.13 -7.17 -5.00
C LEU A 7 12.62 -7.36 -4.89
N GLN A 8 12.16 -8.14 -3.90
CA GLN A 8 10.76 -8.53 -3.83
C GLN A 8 9.89 -7.40 -3.28
N SER A 9 10.33 -6.74 -2.22
CA SER A 9 9.60 -5.60 -1.64
C SER A 9 9.48 -4.42 -2.60
N SER A 10 10.57 -4.08 -3.31
CA SER A 10 10.55 -3.01 -4.32
C SER A 10 9.68 -3.37 -5.53
N THR A 11 9.67 -4.63 -5.95
CA THR A 11 8.79 -5.11 -7.03
C THR A 11 7.32 -4.98 -6.62
N TYR A 12 6.95 -5.38 -5.40
CA TYR A 12 5.59 -5.23 -4.90
C TYR A 12 5.18 -3.76 -4.81
N CYS A 13 6.07 -2.91 -4.32
CA CYS A 13 5.83 -1.48 -4.24
C CYS A 13 5.61 -0.85 -5.63
N LYS A 14 6.41 -1.25 -6.62
CA LYS A 14 6.24 -0.82 -8.02
C LYS A 14 4.89 -1.24 -8.58
N ILE A 15 4.52 -2.52 -8.41
CA ILE A 15 3.20 -3.02 -8.84
C ILE A 15 2.07 -2.19 -8.19
N ALA A 16 2.16 -1.94 -6.89
CA ALA A 16 1.16 -1.13 -6.19
C ALA A 16 1.02 0.28 -6.79
N LEU A 17 2.13 0.95 -7.12
CA LEU A 17 2.11 2.27 -7.75
C LEU A 17 1.54 2.24 -9.17
N GLU A 18 1.92 1.26 -9.99
CA GLU A 18 1.42 1.09 -11.35
C GLU A 18 -0.10 0.88 -11.35
N HIS A 19 -0.61 0.03 -10.45
CA HIS A 19 -2.03 -0.22 -10.32
C HIS A 19 -2.80 0.98 -9.74
N LEU A 20 -2.23 1.73 -8.79
CA LEU A 20 -2.85 2.99 -8.35
C LEU A 20 -3.07 3.94 -9.53
N PHE A 21 -2.07 4.16 -10.36
CA PHE A 21 -2.20 5.09 -11.48
C PHE A 21 -3.11 4.57 -12.60
N ALA A 22 -3.16 3.26 -12.81
CA ALA A 22 -4.12 2.64 -13.73
C ALA A 22 -5.56 2.81 -13.22
N GLY A 23 -5.79 2.59 -11.92
CA GLY A 23 -7.08 2.83 -11.28
C GLY A 23 -7.50 4.28 -11.33
N GLU A 24 -6.59 5.20 -11.05
CA GLU A 24 -6.85 6.65 -11.14
C GLU A 24 -7.23 7.07 -12.56
N ALA A 25 -6.54 6.57 -13.58
CA ALA A 25 -6.88 6.84 -14.97
C ALA A 25 -8.29 6.35 -15.33
N ALA A 26 -8.64 5.12 -14.97
CA ALA A 26 -9.97 4.55 -15.21
C ALA A 26 -11.05 5.32 -14.43
N TYR A 27 -10.77 5.73 -13.19
CA TYR A 27 -11.66 6.54 -12.38
C TYR A 27 -11.94 7.91 -13.03
N GLN A 28 -10.89 8.60 -13.48
CA GLN A 28 -11.01 9.90 -14.16
C GLN A 28 -11.77 9.77 -15.48
N GLU A 29 -11.51 8.73 -16.27
CA GLU A 29 -12.30 8.45 -17.48
C GLU A 29 -13.79 8.31 -17.14
N ALA A 30 -14.12 7.54 -16.10
CA ALA A 30 -15.51 7.35 -15.67
C ALA A 30 -16.19 8.68 -15.28
N GLN A 31 -15.46 9.61 -14.66
CA GLN A 31 -16.00 10.92 -14.27
C GLN A 31 -16.32 11.81 -15.48
N THR A 32 -15.70 11.58 -16.64
CA THR A 32 -15.99 12.33 -17.88
C THR A 32 -17.23 11.83 -18.62
N ILE A 33 -17.72 10.62 -18.31
CA ILE A 33 -18.88 10.02 -18.98
C ILE A 33 -20.16 10.60 -18.37
N SER A 34 -20.90 11.36 -19.18
CA SER A 34 -22.22 11.85 -18.82
C SER A 34 -23.25 10.74 -19.03
N ALA A 35 -23.88 10.28 -17.96
CA ALA A 35 -24.93 9.26 -17.98
C ALA A 35 -26.26 9.87 -17.51
N ASP A 36 -27.36 9.45 -18.11
CA ASP A 36 -28.70 9.81 -17.63
C ASP A 36 -29.13 8.85 -16.53
N PRO A 37 -29.25 9.32 -15.27
CA PRO A 37 -29.65 8.46 -14.15
C PRO A 37 -31.09 7.95 -14.26
N CYS A 38 -31.90 8.51 -15.16
CA CYS A 38 -33.31 8.14 -15.34
C CYS A 38 -33.51 7.09 -16.44
N ASP A 39 -32.48 6.84 -17.29
CA ASP A 39 -32.54 5.84 -18.34
C ASP A 39 -31.80 4.56 -17.93
N SER A 40 -32.56 3.52 -17.59
CA SER A 40 -32.00 2.21 -17.21
C SER A 40 -31.27 1.47 -18.33
N TYR A 41 -31.40 1.93 -19.58
CA TYR A 41 -30.77 1.39 -20.78
C TYR A 41 -29.69 2.33 -21.36
N ASP A 42 -29.30 3.37 -20.60
CA ASP A 42 -28.24 4.28 -21.05
C ASP A 42 -26.91 3.54 -21.19
N TYR A 43 -26.43 3.47 -22.43
CA TYR A 43 -25.10 2.88 -22.73
C TYR A 43 -23.97 3.57 -21.96
N ASN A 44 -24.06 4.88 -21.77
CA ASN A 44 -23.07 5.64 -21.00
C ASN A 44 -23.07 5.23 -19.52
N ALA A 45 -24.22 4.93 -18.93
CA ALA A 45 -24.31 4.44 -17.57
C ALA A 45 -23.60 3.07 -17.42
N LEU A 46 -23.81 2.16 -18.38
CA LEU A 46 -23.11 0.87 -18.40
C LEU A 46 -21.59 1.03 -18.56
N LEU A 47 -21.17 1.88 -19.50
CA LEU A 47 -19.76 2.15 -19.76
C LEU A 47 -19.09 2.78 -18.54
N ARG A 48 -19.72 3.76 -17.90
CA ARG A 48 -19.25 4.37 -16.66
C ARG A 48 -19.07 3.32 -15.56
N ARG A 49 -20.05 2.44 -15.37
CA ARG A 49 -19.99 1.36 -14.36
C ARG A 49 -18.84 0.38 -14.64
N GLU A 50 -18.60 0.03 -15.91
CA GLU A 50 -17.46 -0.81 -16.30
C GLU A 50 -16.13 -0.16 -15.93
N LYS A 51 -15.97 1.15 -16.25
CA LYS A 51 -14.75 1.89 -15.92
C LYS A 51 -14.52 1.98 -14.40
N LEU A 52 -15.58 2.21 -13.62
CA LEU A 52 -15.50 2.27 -12.17
C LEU A 52 -15.18 0.90 -11.57
N GLY A 53 -15.76 -0.18 -12.11
CA GLY A 53 -15.40 -1.54 -11.71
C GLY A 53 -13.93 -1.85 -11.96
N ASN A 54 -13.40 -1.48 -13.12
CA ASN A 54 -11.99 -1.62 -13.43
C ASN A 54 -11.12 -0.79 -12.46
N ALA A 55 -11.49 0.46 -12.17
CA ALA A 55 -10.77 1.29 -11.20
C ALA A 55 -10.71 0.63 -9.82
N SER A 56 -11.85 0.12 -9.32
CA SER A 56 -11.92 -0.60 -8.03
C SER A 56 -10.98 -1.81 -8.00
N GLU A 57 -10.98 -2.65 -9.04
CA GLU A 57 -10.06 -3.79 -9.14
C GLU A 57 -8.59 -3.36 -9.03
N GLN A 58 -8.20 -2.28 -9.72
CA GLN A 58 -6.85 -1.73 -9.66
C GLN A 58 -6.50 -1.23 -8.24
N PHE A 59 -7.43 -0.56 -7.58
CA PHE A 59 -7.24 -0.09 -6.20
C PHE A 59 -7.08 -1.24 -5.21
N LEU A 60 -7.84 -2.33 -5.36
CA LEU A 60 -7.70 -3.53 -4.54
C LEU A 60 -6.31 -4.18 -4.71
N VAL A 61 -5.81 -4.26 -5.95
CA VAL A 61 -4.44 -4.73 -6.22
C VAL A 61 -3.41 -3.84 -5.52
N THR A 62 -3.58 -2.51 -5.58
CA THR A 62 -2.71 -1.55 -4.88
C THR A 62 -2.63 -1.85 -3.39
N VAL A 63 -3.75 -2.06 -2.72
CA VAL A 63 -3.80 -2.38 -1.28
C VAL A 63 -3.06 -3.68 -0.97
N CYS A 64 -3.32 -4.74 -1.74
CA CYS A 64 -2.67 -6.04 -1.54
C CYS A 64 -1.15 -5.95 -1.69
N PHE A 65 -0.67 -5.34 -2.76
CA PHE A 65 0.76 -5.26 -3.03
C PHE A 65 1.48 -4.27 -2.12
N SER A 66 0.82 -3.23 -1.63
CA SER A 66 1.36 -2.35 -0.57
C SER A 66 1.61 -3.12 0.73
N ALA A 67 0.66 -3.96 1.14
CA ALA A 67 0.83 -4.80 2.32
C ALA A 67 1.96 -5.83 2.14
N MET A 68 2.03 -6.49 0.98
CA MET A 68 3.10 -7.45 0.65
C MET A 68 4.48 -6.78 0.64
N ALA A 69 4.58 -5.55 0.13
CA ALA A 69 5.82 -4.78 0.12
C ALA A 69 6.34 -4.54 1.55
N LEU A 70 5.47 -4.12 2.46
CA LEU A 70 5.82 -3.86 3.86
C LEU A 70 6.15 -5.16 4.62
N GLU A 71 5.41 -6.25 4.41
CA GLU A 71 5.71 -7.55 5.04
C GLU A 71 7.04 -8.12 4.57
N SER A 72 7.31 -8.08 3.26
CA SER A 72 8.57 -8.56 2.70
C SER A 72 9.75 -7.73 3.19
N PHE A 73 9.62 -6.40 3.19
CA PHE A 73 10.70 -5.52 3.59
C PHE A 73 11.09 -5.70 5.06
N ILE A 74 10.11 -5.71 5.99
CA ILE A 74 10.42 -5.84 7.42
C ILE A 74 11.00 -7.21 7.75
N TYR A 75 10.62 -8.27 7.03
CA TYR A 75 11.23 -9.59 7.15
C TYR A 75 12.69 -9.56 6.70
N ASP A 76 12.97 -8.98 5.52
CA ASP A 76 14.33 -8.89 4.98
C ASP A 76 15.23 -8.01 5.85
N TYR A 77 14.71 -6.91 6.40
CA TYR A 77 15.40 -6.07 7.36
C TYR A 77 15.77 -6.85 8.63
N ALA A 78 14.81 -7.58 9.22
CA ALA A 78 15.07 -8.44 10.37
C ALA A 78 16.13 -9.51 10.09
N ALA A 79 15.99 -10.21 8.95
CA ALA A 79 16.89 -11.29 8.59
C ALA A 79 18.31 -10.81 8.27
N ARG A 80 18.47 -9.59 7.75
CA ARG A 80 19.78 -8.97 7.50
C ARG A 80 20.55 -8.71 8.79
N PHE A 81 19.91 -8.22 9.83
CA PHE A 81 20.56 -7.80 11.08
C PHE A 81 20.54 -8.88 12.16
N LEU A 82 19.50 -9.70 12.24
CA LEU A 82 19.30 -10.72 13.26
C LEU A 82 19.57 -12.14 12.77
N GLY A 83 19.72 -12.33 11.45
CA GLY A 83 19.94 -13.61 10.79
C GLY A 83 18.64 -14.35 10.45
N ASP A 84 18.70 -15.14 9.36
CA ASP A 84 17.55 -15.90 8.82
C ASP A 84 16.95 -16.88 9.83
N GLY A 85 17.79 -17.63 10.53
CA GLY A 85 17.33 -18.64 11.48
C GLY A 85 16.56 -18.05 12.65
N TYR A 86 16.99 -16.90 13.16
CA TYR A 86 16.29 -16.21 14.24
C TYR A 86 14.97 -15.61 13.71
N THR A 87 15.02 -14.93 12.58
CA THR A 87 13.86 -14.27 11.99
C THR A 87 12.75 -15.27 11.67
N SER A 88 13.05 -16.35 10.96
CA SER A 88 12.05 -17.36 10.58
C SER A 88 11.47 -18.10 11.77
N LYS A 89 12.28 -18.36 12.82
CA LYS A 89 11.83 -19.12 13.98
C LYS A 89 10.98 -18.29 14.95
N TYR A 90 11.35 -17.03 15.18
CA TYR A 90 10.78 -16.23 16.26
C TYR A 90 9.97 -15.02 15.80
N LEU A 91 10.34 -14.39 14.68
CA LEU A 91 9.71 -13.15 14.24
C LEU A 91 8.66 -13.36 13.14
N ASP A 92 8.82 -14.39 12.31
CA ASP A 92 7.90 -14.62 11.19
C ASP A 92 6.45 -14.91 11.63
N LYS A 93 6.28 -15.44 12.83
CA LYS A 93 4.97 -15.71 13.43
C LYS A 93 4.22 -14.48 13.94
N LEU A 94 4.91 -13.34 14.06
CA LEU A 94 4.29 -12.08 14.45
C LEU A 94 3.43 -11.55 13.29
N ASP A 95 2.32 -10.90 13.62
CA ASP A 95 1.58 -10.12 12.62
C ASP A 95 2.40 -8.93 12.09
N ALA A 96 1.99 -8.38 10.95
CA ALA A 96 2.75 -7.33 10.27
C ALA A 96 2.95 -6.09 11.17
N VAL A 97 1.93 -5.67 11.92
CA VAL A 97 2.03 -4.50 12.81
C VAL A 97 3.04 -4.76 13.94
N SER A 98 2.99 -5.93 14.54
CA SER A 98 3.93 -6.36 15.59
C SER A 98 5.36 -6.44 15.06
N LYS A 99 5.58 -6.92 13.83
CA LYS A 99 6.92 -6.92 13.20
C LYS A 99 7.49 -5.51 13.10
N TRP A 100 6.72 -4.53 12.64
CA TRP A 100 7.16 -3.14 12.50
C TRP A 100 7.43 -2.43 13.83
N LEU A 101 6.89 -2.90 14.93
CA LEU A 101 7.22 -2.39 16.27
C LEU A 101 8.43 -3.09 16.88
N VAL A 102 8.48 -4.42 16.78
CA VAL A 102 9.46 -5.24 17.49
C VAL A 102 10.82 -5.26 16.79
N VAL A 103 10.83 -5.39 15.45
CA VAL A 103 12.08 -5.56 14.70
C VAL A 103 12.98 -4.32 14.79
N PRO A 104 12.53 -3.08 14.55
CA PRO A 104 13.37 -1.90 14.72
C PRO A 104 13.93 -1.79 16.14
N ARG A 105 13.11 -2.08 17.15
CA ARG A 105 13.53 -2.04 18.56
C ARG A 105 14.62 -3.08 18.89
N LEU A 106 14.53 -4.28 18.33
CA LEU A 106 15.56 -5.31 18.53
C LEU A 106 16.89 -4.94 17.88
N ILE A 107 16.87 -4.23 16.76
CA ILE A 107 18.06 -3.88 15.98
C ILE A 107 18.71 -2.60 16.51
N THR A 108 17.91 -1.55 16.75
CA THR A 108 18.42 -0.20 17.06
C THR A 108 18.29 0.19 18.53
N GLY A 109 17.53 -0.55 19.32
CA GLY A 109 17.13 -0.17 20.68
C GLY A 109 16.03 0.91 20.74
N LYS A 110 15.60 1.44 19.59
CA LYS A 110 14.56 2.47 19.46
C LYS A 110 13.31 1.86 18.80
N GLU A 111 12.16 2.48 18.99
CA GLU A 111 10.91 2.03 18.38
C GLU A 111 10.25 3.15 17.58
N LEU A 112 9.46 2.76 16.58
CA LEU A 112 8.58 3.68 15.86
C LEU A 112 7.50 4.21 16.80
N ASP A 113 7.02 5.42 16.53
CA ASP A 113 5.91 5.99 17.30
C ASP A 113 4.64 5.15 17.11
N ARG A 114 4.21 4.48 18.18
CA ARG A 114 3.03 3.61 18.17
C ARG A 114 1.73 4.35 17.85
N GLY A 115 1.64 5.63 18.21
CA GLY A 115 0.50 6.51 17.94
C GLY A 115 0.67 7.35 16.69
N GLY A 116 1.82 7.25 16.01
CA GLY A 116 2.13 7.99 14.81
C GLY A 116 1.29 7.60 13.60
N GLN A 117 1.17 8.53 12.66
CA GLN A 117 0.36 8.37 11.45
C GLN A 117 0.75 7.14 10.63
N SER A 118 2.03 6.84 10.49
CA SER A 118 2.53 5.68 9.74
C SER A 118 2.00 4.36 10.32
N MET A 119 2.00 4.24 11.66
CA MET A 119 1.52 3.05 12.35
C MET A 119 -0.01 2.94 12.35
N GLU A 120 -0.75 4.05 12.34
CA GLU A 120 -2.20 4.03 12.13
C GLU A 120 -2.55 3.53 10.73
N LEU A 121 -1.90 4.08 9.71
CA LEU A 121 -2.08 3.66 8.32
C LEU A 121 -1.70 2.19 8.11
N LEU A 122 -0.65 1.68 8.77
CA LEU A 122 -0.29 0.26 8.73
C LEU A 122 -1.40 -0.63 9.31
N ARG A 123 -1.96 -0.26 10.46
CA ARG A 123 -3.08 -1.01 11.06
C ARG A 123 -4.28 -1.05 10.15
N ASP A 124 -4.61 0.09 9.54
CA ASP A 124 -5.71 0.18 8.58
C ASP A 124 -5.45 -0.70 7.35
N LEU A 125 -4.25 -0.62 6.77
CA LEU A 125 -3.84 -1.41 5.63
C LEU A 125 -3.95 -2.93 5.90
N VAL A 126 -3.42 -3.39 7.04
CA VAL A 126 -3.47 -4.81 7.44
C VAL A 126 -4.91 -5.26 7.65
N ARG A 127 -5.75 -4.44 8.28
CA ARG A 127 -7.18 -4.72 8.47
C ARG A 127 -7.91 -4.87 7.13
N GLN A 128 -7.71 -3.92 6.21
CA GLN A 128 -8.34 -3.91 4.89
C GLN A 128 -7.91 -5.13 4.06
N ARG A 129 -6.60 -5.38 3.96
CA ARG A 129 -6.08 -6.55 3.24
C ARG A 129 -6.65 -7.85 3.81
N ASN A 130 -6.74 -7.99 5.14
CA ASN A 130 -7.30 -9.18 5.75
C ASN A 130 -8.79 -9.34 5.47
N GLN A 131 -9.56 -8.26 5.45
CA GLN A 131 -10.97 -8.29 5.04
C GLN A 131 -11.13 -8.76 3.59
N MET A 132 -10.28 -8.31 2.68
CA MET A 132 -10.30 -8.69 1.27
C MET A 132 -9.94 -10.17 1.06
N ILE A 133 -8.84 -10.64 1.69
CA ILE A 133 -8.35 -12.01 1.49
C ILE A 133 -9.23 -13.04 2.22
N HIS A 134 -9.81 -12.67 3.35
CA HIS A 134 -10.64 -13.54 4.17
C HIS A 134 -12.14 -13.21 4.06
N ALA A 135 -12.54 -12.56 2.96
CA ALA A 135 -13.94 -12.27 2.70
C ALA A 135 -14.75 -13.58 2.74
N LYS A 136 -15.56 -13.72 3.79
CA LYS A 136 -16.48 -14.85 3.89
C LYS A 136 -17.79 -14.45 3.23
N SER A 137 -18.29 -15.31 2.34
CA SER A 137 -19.64 -15.16 1.82
C SER A 137 -20.64 -15.11 2.97
N ARG A 138 -21.50 -14.11 2.98
CA ARG A 138 -22.61 -14.00 3.94
C ARG A 138 -23.90 -14.20 3.18
N PRO A 139 -24.91 -14.83 3.75
CA PRO A 139 -26.22 -14.84 3.14
C PRO A 139 -26.76 -13.40 3.11
N PHE A 140 -27.03 -12.91 1.92
CA PHE A 140 -27.66 -11.61 1.71
C PHE A 140 -29.13 -11.80 1.34
N THR A 141 -30.01 -10.96 1.89
CA THR A 141 -31.28 -10.70 1.21
C THR A 141 -31.02 -9.82 0.00
N PRO A 142 -31.86 -9.86 -1.06
CA PRO A 142 -31.69 -9.01 -2.23
C PRO A 142 -31.58 -7.52 -1.87
N GLU A 143 -32.36 -7.05 -0.88
CA GLU A 143 -32.35 -5.67 -0.41
C GLU A 143 -31.02 -5.32 0.29
N ALA A 144 -30.48 -6.22 1.11
CA ALA A 144 -29.19 -6.03 1.77
C ALA A 144 -28.02 -6.07 0.76
N ALA A 145 -28.14 -6.86 -0.31
CA ALA A 145 -27.14 -6.88 -1.39
C ALA A 145 -27.12 -5.55 -2.14
N MET A 146 -28.29 -4.99 -2.49
CA MET A 146 -28.37 -3.68 -3.13
C MET A 146 -27.82 -2.58 -2.23
N ALA A 147 -28.24 -2.51 -0.97
CA ALA A 147 -27.74 -1.54 0.00
C ALA A 147 -26.21 -1.65 0.21
N TYR A 148 -25.65 -2.86 0.15
CA TYR A 148 -24.20 -3.07 0.24
C TYR A 148 -23.47 -2.54 -1.00
N LEU A 149 -24.01 -2.78 -2.20
CA LEU A 149 -23.44 -2.29 -3.45
C LEU A 149 -23.52 -0.76 -3.53
N ASP A 150 -24.61 -0.17 -3.03
CA ASP A 150 -24.79 1.28 -2.99
C ASP A 150 -23.89 1.95 -1.93
N ALA A 151 -23.57 1.23 -0.84
CA ALA A 151 -22.74 1.73 0.26
C ALA A 151 -21.23 1.56 0.03
N GLN A 152 -20.80 0.65 -0.84
CA GLN A 152 -19.41 0.55 -1.30
C GLN A 152 -19.16 1.61 -2.38
N GLY A 153 -18.84 2.82 -1.91
CA GLY A 153 -18.47 3.90 -2.80
C GLY A 153 -17.09 3.65 -3.44
N GLU A 154 -17.00 3.84 -4.72
CA GLU A 154 -15.77 3.76 -5.51
C GLU A 154 -14.70 4.73 -5.01
N GLU A 155 -15.10 5.83 -4.38
CA GLU A 155 -14.22 6.77 -3.70
C GLU A 155 -13.58 6.13 -2.46
N ASP A 156 -14.26 5.20 -1.77
CA ASP A 156 -13.70 4.50 -0.61
C ASP A 156 -12.53 3.59 -1.03
N ASP A 157 -12.66 2.85 -2.15
CA ASP A 157 -11.59 2.01 -2.67
C ASP A 157 -10.38 2.84 -3.12
N ARG A 158 -10.64 3.98 -3.77
CA ARG A 158 -9.61 4.94 -4.18
C ARG A 158 -8.85 5.50 -2.99
N GLN A 159 -9.56 5.99 -1.97
CA GLN A 159 -8.94 6.52 -0.75
C GLN A 159 -8.16 5.43 0.00
N MET A 160 -8.68 4.21 0.02
CA MET A 160 -8.03 3.05 0.61
C MET A 160 -6.68 2.76 -0.06
N ALA A 161 -6.64 2.78 -1.39
CA ALA A 161 -5.41 2.57 -2.16
C ALA A 161 -4.37 3.69 -1.93
N ILE A 162 -4.81 4.95 -1.89
CA ILE A 162 -3.95 6.09 -1.57
C ILE A 162 -3.36 5.93 -0.16
N ARG A 163 -4.18 5.62 0.85
CA ARG A 163 -3.74 5.41 2.24
C ARG A 163 -2.78 4.23 2.37
N ALA A 164 -2.96 3.17 1.57
CA ALA A 164 -2.06 2.02 1.54
C ALA A 164 -0.63 2.42 1.13
N LEU A 165 -0.48 3.22 0.07
CA LEU A 165 0.82 3.72 -0.37
C LEU A 165 1.37 4.84 0.54
N GLN A 166 0.51 5.63 1.19
CA GLN A 166 0.94 6.55 2.26
C GLN A 166 1.58 5.78 3.41
N ALA A 167 1.02 4.61 3.81
CA ALA A 167 1.63 3.75 4.82
C ALA A 167 3.03 3.29 4.41
N VAL A 168 3.21 2.84 3.15
CA VAL A 168 4.51 2.43 2.63
C VAL A 168 5.52 3.57 2.70
N TYR A 169 5.14 4.75 2.23
CA TYR A 169 6.03 5.90 2.17
C TYR A 169 6.42 6.41 3.56
N LEU A 170 5.45 6.60 4.47
CA LEU A 170 5.72 7.14 5.80
C LEU A 170 6.49 6.16 6.68
N LEU A 171 6.18 4.85 6.63
CA LEU A 171 6.95 3.84 7.35
C LEU A 171 8.40 3.76 6.86
N ALA A 172 8.61 3.90 5.54
CA ALA A 172 9.96 3.96 5.00
C ALA A 172 10.73 5.18 5.52
N GLN A 173 10.08 6.35 5.62
CA GLN A 173 10.69 7.56 6.19
C GLN A 173 11.00 7.42 7.67
N ASP A 174 10.01 6.99 8.48
CA ASP A 174 10.17 6.84 9.92
C ASP A 174 11.28 5.83 10.27
N LEU A 175 11.37 4.73 9.52
CA LEU A 175 12.42 3.74 9.74
C LEU A 175 13.80 4.26 9.27
N ASP A 176 13.88 5.01 8.17
CA ASP A 176 15.14 5.60 7.68
C ASP A 176 15.67 6.67 8.63
N GLU A 177 14.79 7.46 9.27
CA GLU A 177 15.14 8.40 10.33
C GLU A 177 15.63 7.69 11.60
N LEU A 178 15.08 6.52 11.91
CA LEU A 178 15.43 5.73 13.08
C LEU A 178 16.71 4.91 12.86
N ASP A 179 16.89 4.36 11.66
CA ASP A 179 18.03 3.55 11.23
C ASP A 179 18.36 3.80 9.75
N PRO A 180 19.28 4.70 9.43
CA PRO A 180 19.72 4.94 8.06
C PRO A 180 20.31 3.69 7.35
N GLU A 181 20.76 2.69 8.11
CA GLU A 181 21.24 1.43 7.55
C GLU A 181 20.11 0.48 7.11
N ALA A 182 18.86 0.78 7.46
CA ALA A 182 17.70 0.00 7.03
C ALA A 182 17.55 -0.02 5.51
N THR A 183 18.11 0.98 4.81
CA THR A 183 18.10 1.10 3.34
C THR A 183 16.68 1.13 2.76
N CYS A 184 15.78 1.89 3.41
CA CYS A 184 14.35 2.00 3.04
C CYS A 184 14.13 2.53 1.62
N ARG A 185 15.13 3.21 1.03
CA ARG A 185 15.12 3.59 -0.39
C ARG A 185 14.89 2.40 -1.34
N PHE A 186 15.33 1.19 -0.96
CA PHE A 186 15.08 0.01 -1.80
C PHE A 186 13.61 -0.44 -1.73
N LEU A 187 12.93 -0.25 -0.61
CA LEU A 187 11.48 -0.47 -0.53
C LEU A 187 10.76 0.43 -1.52
N LEU A 188 11.16 1.69 -1.60
CA LEU A 188 10.55 2.67 -2.50
C LEU A 188 11.02 2.52 -3.97
N GLY A 189 11.92 1.58 -4.27
CA GLY A 189 12.44 1.40 -5.63
C GLY A 189 13.36 2.53 -6.10
N ILE A 190 13.86 3.36 -5.18
CA ILE A 190 14.69 4.51 -5.50
C ILE A 190 16.14 4.09 -5.65
N GLY A 191 16.61 4.04 -6.89
CA GLY A 191 18.00 4.10 -7.31
C GLY A 191 18.92 2.94 -6.92
N SER A 192 19.52 2.32 -7.94
CA SER A 192 20.64 1.38 -7.82
C SER A 192 22.01 2.05 -7.83
N SER A 193 22.12 3.38 -7.71
CA SER A 193 23.42 4.03 -7.71
C SER A 193 24.08 3.94 -6.33
N TYR A 194 25.26 3.36 -6.31
CA TYR A 194 26.15 3.13 -5.15
C TYR A 194 26.63 4.42 -4.45
N GLU A 195 26.11 5.57 -4.80
CA GLU A 195 26.48 6.84 -4.19
C GLU A 195 25.47 7.24 -3.11
N PRO A 196 25.94 7.59 -1.90
CA PRO A 196 25.09 8.10 -0.83
C PRO A 196 24.72 9.56 -1.10
N LYS A 197 23.97 9.82 -2.17
CA LYS A 197 23.45 11.15 -2.48
C LYS A 197 21.99 11.21 -2.13
N GLN A 198 21.65 12.30 -1.45
CA GLN A 198 20.33 12.83 -1.12
C GLN A 198 19.16 12.07 -1.77
N PHE A 199 18.20 11.67 -0.96
CA PHE A 199 16.93 11.06 -1.32
C PHE A 199 16.26 11.84 -2.47
N THR A 200 16.65 11.57 -3.70
CA THR A 200 15.89 12.04 -4.87
C THR A 200 14.72 11.06 -5.02
N VAL A 201 13.57 11.53 -4.61
CA VAL A 201 12.30 10.80 -4.80
C VAL A 201 12.12 10.59 -6.30
N ASP A 202 11.99 9.33 -6.74
CA ASP A 202 11.72 8.98 -8.12
C ASP A 202 10.47 9.73 -8.61
N GLU A 203 10.43 10.13 -9.89
CA GLU A 203 9.31 10.89 -10.47
C GLU A 203 7.94 10.26 -10.19
N ILE A 204 7.87 8.93 -10.10
CA ILE A 204 6.64 8.20 -9.80
C ILE A 204 6.15 8.51 -8.38
N TRP A 205 7.06 8.64 -7.40
CA TRP A 205 6.72 9.03 -6.04
C TRP A 205 6.32 10.50 -5.94
N VAL A 206 6.98 11.38 -6.70
CA VAL A 206 6.55 12.80 -6.80
C VAL A 206 5.10 12.89 -7.30
N LYS A 207 4.77 12.09 -8.33
CA LYS A 207 3.41 12.02 -8.85
C LYS A 207 2.42 11.51 -7.80
N PHE A 208 2.80 10.45 -7.05
CA PHE A 208 2.00 9.90 -5.97
C PHE A 208 1.78 10.92 -4.84
N LEU A 209 2.86 11.56 -4.36
CA LEU A 209 2.77 12.54 -3.26
C LEU A 209 1.84 13.71 -3.62
N LYS A 210 1.87 14.18 -4.88
CA LYS A 210 0.94 15.20 -5.36
C LYS A 210 -0.51 14.69 -5.35
N LEU A 211 -0.76 13.45 -5.81
CA LEU A 211 -2.08 12.83 -5.80
C LEU A 211 -2.61 12.67 -4.37
N ALA A 212 -1.74 12.29 -3.45
CA ALA A 212 -2.06 12.07 -2.03
C ALA A 212 -2.12 13.36 -1.19
N GLY A 213 -1.85 14.53 -1.78
CA GLY A 213 -1.81 15.81 -1.08
C GLY A 213 -0.68 15.92 -0.03
N MET A 214 0.40 15.14 -0.23
CA MET A 214 1.54 15.10 0.68
C MET A 214 2.65 16.05 0.23
N PRO A 215 3.44 16.62 1.17
CA PRO A 215 4.56 17.48 0.82
C PRO A 215 5.65 16.69 0.09
N VAL A 216 6.12 17.23 -1.04
CA VAL A 216 7.29 16.71 -1.74
C VAL A 216 8.51 17.35 -1.09
N LYS A 217 9.25 16.57 -0.28
CA LYS A 217 10.54 17.04 0.25
C LYS A 217 11.54 17.05 -0.92
N GLY A 218 12.07 18.22 -1.26
CA GLY A 218 13.08 18.41 -2.30
C GLY A 218 14.46 17.94 -1.88
#